data_ed563ae1c5c92e1823ef2be923fa6e32
#
_entry.id   ed563ae1c5c92e1823ef2be923fa6e32
#
_cell.length_a   1.000
_cell.length_b   1.000
_cell.length_c   1.000
_cell.angle_alpha   90.00
_cell.angle_beta   90.00
_cell.angle_gamma   90.00
#
_symmetry.space_group_name_H-M   'P 1'
#
loop_
_entity.id
_entity.type
_entity.pdbx_description
1 polymer ?
#
loop_
_entity_poly.entity_id
_entity_poly.type
_entity_poly.pdbx_seq_one_letter_code
_entity_poly.pdbx_strand_id
1 'polypeptide(L)'
;MELGVECAGESVGVFGEEVDVLLGDAGGSFGDGKPGVSGDDVMAGECVPLGLVDVVNRGRGTDGQWGAPAKPYATTMSRFLLFAPMVLLAGNWPQAGGPEGTWQVTGAEPPVRWSVVRNENIAWRVPLPNAGQSGIAVWGDRLFLTTFTAGEKGFSGKITGLAVDGRTGKTLWSVSLEGVEKSPMMYAYSDSTTPTPVTDGKHVWFFNASGEMGCWDWEGREVWRRKFTPWGKPFPFNKQFEPMLSGDLIYNVEPDAKEGWNYLRAIDKKTGRVVWTNGDGTTAYNTPRLGKTKGGQAAILHGRGGWHDVPEAPVGLSLTDAKTGKSLWRFVADEGAEGAPTWQALYVMHWDERYAYWFRMNPEESHLVIDAETGKLVKTQSLVRGVDYRRWNREAARYELLAGVNLREVKDSLPLAEGEVIRVQPAWHANIVVDGFHYFLVSTGHGRNRKPPKGRAGPAYCVGRVNVESGKVEYLELPVAVDDAGKRIYGVSLRTEAKNAEGVDVATEERSRMDGWETPAFWGSPVAVNHKVFFTTSVGTTYVLDGRARVLDEAAILAVNDLGPLGKTWSQNSISFDGKRIYHRTAKELIAIGK
;
A
#
# COMPACT_ATOMS: atom_id res chain seq x y z
N MET A 1 -50.25 -14.52 41.42
CA MET A 1 -51.10 -14.21 40.27
C MET A 1 -50.18 -13.88 39.13
N GLU A 2 -50.04 -14.89 38.32
CA GLU A 2 -49.23 -14.91 37.08
C GLU A 2 -49.75 -13.89 36.08
N LEU A 3 -48.86 -13.40 35.28
CA LEU A 3 -49.03 -13.35 33.82
C LEU A 3 -47.69 -13.00 33.17
N GLY A 4 -47.13 -14.01 32.53
CA GLY A 4 -46.01 -13.86 31.64
C GLY A 4 -46.46 -13.30 30.30
N VAL A 5 -45.52 -12.60 29.62
CA VAL A 5 -45.56 -12.39 28.18
C VAL A 5 -44.14 -12.62 27.67
N GLU A 6 -43.98 -13.72 26.97
CA GLU A 6 -42.87 -13.95 26.06
C GLU A 6 -43.02 -13.03 24.84
N CYS A 7 -41.98 -12.34 24.51
CA CYS A 7 -41.82 -11.80 23.17
C CYS A 7 -40.51 -12.32 22.59
N ALA A 8 -40.65 -13.19 21.59
CA ALA A 8 -39.59 -13.61 20.72
C ALA A 8 -39.04 -12.42 19.95
N GLY A 9 -37.74 -12.20 20.06
CA GLY A 9 -37.00 -11.26 19.25
C GLY A 9 -36.14 -12.03 18.27
N GLU A 10 -36.49 -12.03 17.02
CA GLU A 10 -35.73 -12.57 15.91
C GLU A 10 -34.44 -11.78 15.76
N SER A 11 -33.32 -12.47 15.92
CA SER A 11 -32.01 -11.99 15.48
C SER A 11 -31.88 -12.30 14.00
N VAL A 12 -31.96 -11.28 13.18
CA VAL A 12 -31.64 -11.36 11.76
C VAL A 12 -30.12 -11.50 11.62
N GLY A 13 -29.69 -12.73 11.45
CA GLY A 13 -28.35 -13.05 10.99
C GLY A 13 -28.35 -13.03 9.46
N VAL A 14 -27.71 -12.07 8.87
CA VAL A 14 -27.43 -12.01 7.44
C VAL A 14 -25.94 -11.86 7.31
N PHE A 15 -25.28 -12.81 6.77
CA PHE A 15 -24.63 -13.01 5.49
C PHE A 15 -23.70 -14.23 5.55
N GLY A 16 -24.12 -15.26 4.93
CA GLY A 16 -23.30 -16.36 4.46
C GLY A 16 -24.06 -17.01 3.30
N GLU A 17 -23.98 -16.46 2.14
CA GLU A 17 -24.46 -17.15 0.93
C GLU A 17 -23.31 -17.91 0.30
N GLU A 18 -23.36 -19.22 0.46
CA GLU A 18 -22.85 -20.17 -0.52
C GLU A 18 -23.87 -20.22 -1.67
N VAL A 19 -23.49 -19.80 -2.84
CA VAL A 19 -24.28 -20.01 -4.04
C VAL A 19 -23.85 -21.35 -4.62
N ASP A 20 -24.60 -22.39 -4.31
CA ASP A 20 -24.60 -23.62 -5.08
C ASP A 20 -25.26 -23.35 -6.42
N VAL A 21 -24.47 -23.40 -7.47
CA VAL A 21 -25.00 -23.39 -8.84
C VAL A 21 -25.48 -24.81 -9.18
N LEU A 22 -26.78 -25.01 -9.12
CA LEU A 22 -27.46 -26.16 -9.71
C LEU A 22 -27.40 -26.04 -11.24
N LEU A 23 -26.69 -26.95 -11.86
CA LEU A 23 -26.76 -27.23 -13.29
C LEU A 23 -28.14 -27.81 -13.62
N GLY A 24 -28.94 -27.07 -14.33
CA GLY A 24 -30.16 -27.52 -14.97
C GLY A 24 -29.92 -27.78 -16.44
N ASP A 25 -29.98 -29.03 -16.82
CA ASP A 25 -30.07 -29.50 -18.22
C ASP A 25 -31.30 -28.94 -18.92
N ALA A 26 -31.11 -28.31 -20.06
CA ALA A 26 -32.15 -28.24 -21.10
C ALA A 26 -31.49 -28.23 -22.47
N GLY A 27 -31.58 -29.33 -23.13
CA GLY A 27 -31.18 -29.51 -24.52
C GLY A 27 -32.10 -28.78 -25.49
N GLY A 28 -31.54 -28.37 -26.63
CA GLY A 28 -32.26 -27.76 -27.73
C GLY A 28 -31.35 -27.60 -28.93
N SER A 29 -31.37 -28.56 -29.81
CA SER A 29 -30.72 -28.58 -31.13
C SER A 29 -31.43 -27.65 -32.13
N PHE A 30 -30.68 -27.20 -33.12
CA PHE A 30 -30.98 -26.75 -34.51
C PHE A 30 -30.08 -25.54 -34.82
N GLY A 31 -29.37 -25.44 -35.91
CA GLY A 31 -29.30 -26.13 -37.17
C GLY A 31 -28.32 -25.35 -38.05
N ASP A 32 -27.74 -26.03 -38.97
CA ASP A 32 -26.76 -25.66 -39.98
C ASP A 32 -27.04 -24.36 -40.79
N GLY A 33 -25.98 -23.74 -41.24
CA GLY A 33 -26.04 -22.71 -42.28
C GLY A 33 -24.71 -22.05 -42.62
N LYS A 34 -23.83 -22.71 -43.37
CA LYS A 34 -22.91 -22.05 -44.32
C LYS A 34 -23.60 -21.97 -45.70
N PRO A 35 -23.29 -21.04 -46.60
CA PRO A 35 -22.02 -20.87 -47.33
C PRO A 35 -21.72 -19.38 -47.61
N GLY A 36 -20.60 -18.95 -48.10
CA GLY A 36 -19.65 -19.32 -49.10
C GLY A 36 -19.06 -18.07 -49.73
N VAL A 37 -17.79 -18.06 -49.89
CA VAL A 37 -16.91 -17.84 -51.04
C VAL A 37 -16.84 -16.46 -51.75
N SER A 38 -15.62 -16.08 -51.96
CA SER A 38 -14.91 -15.33 -53.02
C SER A 38 -14.53 -13.88 -52.60
N GLY A 39 -13.36 -13.40 -52.90
CA GLY A 39 -12.20 -13.77 -53.69
C GLY A 39 -11.33 -12.54 -53.80
N ASP A 40 -10.06 -12.74 -53.82
CA ASP A 40 -8.96 -12.03 -54.43
C ASP A 40 -9.03 -10.48 -54.55
N ASP A 41 -7.99 -9.84 -54.02
CA ASP A 41 -7.05 -9.12 -54.87
C ASP A 41 -5.74 -8.78 -54.15
N VAL A 42 -4.68 -9.16 -54.77
CA VAL A 42 -3.27 -8.97 -54.51
C VAL A 42 -2.85 -7.62 -55.08
N MET A 43 -2.10 -6.83 -54.34
CA MET A 43 -1.07 -5.99 -54.96
C MET A 43 0.09 -5.78 -53.99
N ALA A 44 1.23 -6.18 -54.45
CA ALA A 44 2.55 -5.98 -53.91
C ALA A 44 3.07 -4.54 -54.14
N GLY A 45 3.91 -4.09 -53.25
CA GLY A 45 4.61 -2.83 -53.40
C GLY A 45 5.89 -2.82 -52.56
N GLU A 46 6.96 -2.89 -53.24
CA GLU A 46 8.36 -3.17 -52.94
C GLU A 46 9.03 -2.35 -51.87
N CYS A 47 10.00 -2.99 -51.22
CA CYS A 47 11.09 -2.44 -50.43
C CYS A 47 12.13 -1.75 -51.30
N VAL A 48 12.71 -0.64 -50.82
CA VAL A 48 14.05 -0.20 -51.24
C VAL A 48 14.81 0.34 -50.02
N PRO A 49 16.04 -0.11 -49.81
CA PRO A 49 16.91 0.40 -48.75
C PRO A 49 17.94 1.41 -49.31
N LEU A 50 18.29 2.38 -48.52
CA LEU A 50 19.44 3.26 -48.74
C LEU A 50 20.03 3.55 -47.35
N GLY A 51 21.25 3.32 -47.03
CA GLY A 51 22.51 3.37 -47.74
C GLY A 51 23.49 4.07 -46.78
N LEU A 52 24.41 3.30 -46.19
CA LEU A 52 25.52 3.81 -45.37
C LEU A 52 26.45 4.68 -46.24
N VAL A 53 26.97 5.75 -45.68
CA VAL A 53 28.18 6.42 -46.22
C VAL A 53 29.18 6.56 -45.09
N ASP A 54 30.20 5.71 -45.18
CA ASP A 54 31.49 5.86 -44.53
C ASP A 54 32.29 6.96 -45.22
N VAL A 55 32.90 7.86 -44.45
CA VAL A 55 34.01 8.68 -44.93
C VAL A 55 35.20 8.47 -44.01
N VAL A 56 36.07 7.61 -44.50
CA VAL A 56 37.45 7.48 -44.03
C VAL A 56 38.27 8.53 -44.77
N ASN A 57 39.05 9.34 -44.06
CA ASN A 57 40.15 10.05 -44.70
C ASN A 57 41.44 9.88 -43.89
N ARG A 58 42.35 9.10 -44.49
CA ARG A 58 43.75 9.00 -44.11
C ARG A 58 44.57 10.00 -44.98
N GLY A 59 45.45 10.73 -44.35
CA GLY A 59 46.49 11.50 -45.01
C GLY A 59 47.74 11.54 -44.14
N ARG A 60 48.78 10.84 -44.65
CA ARG A 60 50.18 10.87 -44.16
C ARG A 60 50.97 11.97 -44.88
N GLY A 61 52.04 12.43 -44.23
CA GLY A 61 53.22 13.04 -44.85
C GLY A 61 53.83 14.17 -44.03
N THR A 62 54.78 13.95 -43.29
CA THR A 62 56.30 14.05 -43.42
C THR A 62 56.86 15.47 -43.24
N ASP A 63 57.75 15.58 -42.28
CA ASP A 63 59.01 16.31 -42.17
C ASP A 63 59.08 17.86 -42.14
N GLY A 64 59.80 18.37 -41.15
CA GLY A 64 60.52 19.65 -41.29
C GLY A 64 60.65 20.46 -39.98
N GLN A 65 61.85 20.51 -39.51
CA GLN A 65 62.48 21.10 -38.35
C GLN A 65 62.31 22.63 -38.12
N TRP A 66 62.51 23.03 -36.86
CA TRP A 66 63.12 24.25 -36.29
C TRP A 66 62.29 25.49 -36.06
N GLY A 67 62.33 25.92 -34.79
CA GLY A 67 62.22 27.32 -34.42
C GLY A 67 61.22 27.63 -33.26
N ALA A 68 61.70 27.62 -32.03
CA ALA A 68 61.01 28.34 -30.97
C ALA A 68 61.20 29.85 -31.08
N PRO A 69 60.26 30.70 -30.65
CA PRO A 69 60.24 31.14 -29.26
C PRO A 69 58.87 31.49 -28.66
N ALA A 70 58.91 31.43 -27.35
CA ALA A 70 58.15 32.26 -26.35
C ALA A 70 56.61 32.17 -26.30
N LYS A 71 56.18 31.71 -25.16
CA LYS A 71 54.82 31.69 -24.59
C LYS A 71 54.11 33.03 -24.49
N PRO A 72 52.77 33.04 -24.45
CA PRO A 72 52.12 33.51 -23.28
C PRO A 72 51.19 32.44 -22.68
N TYR A 73 51.18 32.40 -21.36
CA TYR A 73 50.31 31.60 -20.53
C TYR A 73 48.84 32.01 -20.74
N ALA A 74 48.05 31.14 -21.37
CA ALA A 74 46.60 31.22 -21.30
C ALA A 74 46.16 30.39 -20.11
N THR A 75 45.74 31.05 -19.04
CA THR A 75 45.13 30.44 -17.86
C THR A 75 43.76 29.92 -18.28
N THR A 76 43.66 28.63 -18.58
CA THR A 76 42.39 27.96 -18.75
C THR A 76 41.77 27.81 -17.38
N MET A 77 40.86 28.72 -17.02
CA MET A 77 39.97 28.51 -15.89
C MET A 77 39.04 27.32 -16.21
N SER A 78 39.44 26.13 -15.78
CA SER A 78 38.57 24.98 -15.68
C SER A 78 37.48 25.36 -14.65
N ARG A 79 36.30 25.70 -15.14
CA ARG A 79 35.08 25.74 -14.32
C ARG A 79 34.79 24.31 -13.90
N PHE A 80 35.33 23.92 -12.76
CA PHE A 80 34.77 22.81 -11.99
C PHE A 80 33.37 23.26 -11.57
N LEU A 81 32.37 22.80 -12.30
CA LEU A 81 31.02 22.71 -11.79
C LEU A 81 31.09 21.70 -10.63
N LEU A 82 31.25 22.19 -9.44
CA LEU A 82 30.94 21.48 -8.21
C LEU A 82 29.44 21.15 -8.30
N PHE A 83 29.12 19.96 -8.80
CA PHE A 83 27.87 19.32 -8.44
C PHE A 83 27.95 19.05 -6.93
N ALA A 84 27.53 20.02 -6.14
CA ALA A 84 27.15 19.73 -4.79
C ALA A 84 26.08 18.63 -4.90
N PRO A 85 26.23 17.46 -4.25
CA PRO A 85 25.15 16.54 -4.14
C PRO A 85 24.02 17.33 -3.50
N MET A 86 22.90 17.47 -4.19
CA MET A 86 21.68 17.98 -3.65
C MET A 86 21.28 16.95 -2.58
N VAL A 87 21.75 17.16 -1.37
CA VAL A 87 21.23 16.46 -0.19
C VAL A 87 19.78 16.86 -0.17
N LEU A 88 18.92 16.02 -0.71
CA LEU A 88 17.50 16.07 -0.45
C LEU A 88 17.39 15.95 1.06
N LEU A 89 17.30 17.08 1.72
CA LEU A 89 16.99 17.18 3.12
C LEU A 89 15.71 16.37 3.31
N ALA A 90 15.83 15.25 3.99
CA ALA A 90 14.73 14.43 4.46
C ALA A 90 13.92 15.27 5.47
N GLY A 91 13.16 16.24 4.98
CA GLY A 91 12.43 17.20 5.78
C GLY A 91 10.96 17.30 5.42
N ASN A 92 10.51 16.52 4.44
CA ASN A 92 9.13 16.57 3.98
C ASN A 92 8.60 15.17 3.67
N TRP A 93 7.32 14.97 3.93
CA TRP A 93 6.57 13.78 3.59
C TRP A 93 5.30 14.19 2.82
N PRO A 94 5.42 14.60 1.55
CA PRO A 94 4.38 15.35 0.84
C PRO A 94 3.14 14.53 0.46
N GLN A 95 3.15 13.22 0.63
CA GLN A 95 2.10 12.27 0.26
C GLN A 95 2.27 10.97 1.04
N ALA A 96 1.30 10.04 0.96
CA ALA A 96 1.34 8.77 1.68
C ALA A 96 2.67 8.02 1.52
N GLY A 97 3.16 7.90 0.30
CA GLY A 97 4.41 7.22 -0.06
C GLY A 97 5.68 8.03 0.17
N GLY A 98 5.61 9.18 0.84
CA GLY A 98 6.77 10.05 1.08
C GLY A 98 7.24 10.83 -0.16
N PRO A 99 8.47 11.36 -0.16
CA PRO A 99 8.95 12.30 -1.19
C PRO A 99 8.88 11.77 -2.61
N GLU A 100 9.25 10.52 -2.81
CA GLU A 100 9.29 9.86 -4.13
C GLU A 100 8.07 8.95 -4.38
N GLY A 101 7.12 8.86 -3.45
CA GLY A 101 5.96 7.96 -3.57
C GLY A 101 6.28 6.48 -3.36
N THR A 102 7.47 6.16 -2.84
CA THR A 102 8.00 4.79 -2.72
C THR A 102 7.91 4.21 -1.32
N TRP A 103 7.37 4.95 -0.35
CA TRP A 103 7.38 4.63 1.09
C TRP A 103 8.78 4.47 1.68
N GLN A 104 9.80 4.98 0.99
CA GLN A 104 11.18 4.90 1.41
C GLN A 104 11.84 6.26 1.40
N VAL A 105 12.71 6.49 2.37
CA VAL A 105 13.56 7.68 2.44
C VAL A 105 14.92 7.32 3.04
N THR A 106 15.96 8.00 2.58
CA THR A 106 17.32 7.83 3.08
C THR A 106 17.87 9.16 3.61
N GLY A 107 18.98 9.11 4.33
CA GLY A 107 19.71 10.31 4.74
C GLY A 107 19.31 10.89 6.09
N ALA A 108 18.41 10.27 6.85
CA ALA A 108 18.04 10.68 8.19
C ALA A 108 17.82 9.50 9.13
N GLU A 109 17.96 9.72 10.41
CA GLU A 109 17.75 8.69 11.44
C GLU A 109 16.42 8.92 12.15
N PRO A 110 15.45 8.00 12.02
CA PRO A 110 14.15 8.13 12.67
C PRO A 110 14.21 7.73 14.15
N PRO A 111 13.27 8.21 14.96
CA PRO A 111 13.01 7.63 16.26
C PRO A 111 12.71 6.13 16.13
N VAL A 112 13.40 5.30 16.91
CA VAL A 112 13.23 3.84 16.90
C VAL A 112 12.34 3.37 18.04
N ARG A 113 12.47 4.00 19.22
CA ARG A 113 11.76 3.62 20.45
C ARG A 113 10.88 4.76 20.94
N TRP A 114 9.65 4.42 21.26
CA TRP A 114 8.69 5.31 21.91
C TRP A 114 7.60 4.52 22.62
N SER A 115 6.87 5.19 23.49
CA SER A 115 5.63 4.69 24.07
C SER A 115 4.71 5.85 24.42
N VAL A 116 3.51 5.81 23.91
CA VAL A 116 2.47 6.78 24.26
C VAL A 116 2.00 6.53 25.69
N VAL A 117 1.87 5.27 26.11
CA VAL A 117 1.44 4.89 27.46
C VAL A 117 2.43 5.39 28.51
N ARG A 118 3.73 5.23 28.28
CA ARG A 118 4.78 5.66 29.20
C ARG A 118 5.29 7.08 28.97
N ASN A 119 4.71 7.79 28.00
CA ASN A 119 5.17 9.11 27.55
C ASN A 119 6.66 9.14 27.18
N GLU A 120 7.15 8.07 26.58
CA GLU A 120 8.53 7.90 26.17
C GLU A 120 8.73 8.43 24.76
N ASN A 121 9.65 9.38 24.58
CA ASN A 121 10.01 9.96 23.29
C ASN A 121 8.83 10.56 22.51
N ILE A 122 7.85 11.10 23.23
CA ILE A 122 6.69 11.81 22.67
C ILE A 122 6.95 13.31 22.77
N ALA A 123 6.95 14.01 21.63
CA ALA A 123 7.12 15.44 21.58
C ALA A 123 5.84 16.16 22.01
N TRP A 124 4.72 15.74 21.44
CA TRP A 124 3.40 16.25 21.80
C TRP A 124 2.29 15.28 21.34
N ARG A 125 1.10 15.42 21.95
CA ARG A 125 -0.14 14.76 21.58
C ARG A 125 -1.29 15.74 21.65
N VAL A 126 -2.19 15.70 20.68
CA VAL A 126 -3.38 16.54 20.68
C VAL A 126 -4.60 15.71 20.25
N PRO A 127 -5.79 15.98 20.85
CA PRO A 127 -7.01 15.32 20.40
C PRO A 127 -7.36 15.77 18.98
N LEU A 128 -7.86 14.85 18.18
CA LEU A 128 -8.45 15.15 16.87
C LEU A 128 -9.92 15.55 17.02
N PRO A 129 -10.44 16.45 16.18
CA PRO A 129 -11.84 16.85 16.23
C PRO A 129 -12.81 15.70 15.92
N ASN A 130 -12.36 14.71 15.18
CA ASN A 130 -13.06 13.45 14.93
C ASN A 130 -12.08 12.39 14.42
N ALA A 131 -12.55 11.14 14.29
CA ALA A 131 -11.77 10.06 13.68
C ALA A 131 -11.55 10.29 12.19
N GLY A 132 -10.66 9.51 11.60
CA GLY A 132 -10.36 9.44 10.18
C GLY A 132 -9.21 8.49 9.91
N GLN A 133 -9.03 8.11 8.65
CA GLN A 133 -8.07 7.08 8.23
C GLN A 133 -6.92 7.61 7.37
N SER A 134 -6.96 8.87 6.93
CA SER A 134 -5.88 9.40 6.09
C SER A 134 -4.53 9.30 6.78
N GLY A 135 -3.48 9.09 6.01
CA GLY A 135 -2.12 9.42 6.43
C GLY A 135 -1.95 10.92 6.67
N ILE A 136 -0.73 11.33 6.96
CA ILE A 136 -0.38 12.72 7.27
C ILE A 136 0.63 13.17 6.22
N ALA A 137 0.28 14.18 5.41
CA ALA A 137 1.26 14.85 4.57
C ALA A 137 2.00 15.90 5.39
N VAL A 138 3.32 15.99 5.19
CA VAL A 138 4.19 16.89 5.97
C VAL A 138 5.01 17.75 5.03
N TRP A 139 5.03 19.06 5.28
CA TRP A 139 5.94 19.98 4.60
C TRP A 139 6.42 21.07 5.54
N GLY A 140 7.71 21.06 5.83
CA GLY A 140 8.29 21.93 6.86
C GLY A 140 7.58 21.69 8.19
N ASP A 141 7.09 22.78 8.79
CA ASP A 141 6.36 22.73 10.06
C ASP A 141 4.84 22.55 9.90
N ARG A 142 4.34 22.14 8.73
CA ARG A 142 2.90 21.93 8.52
C ARG A 142 2.56 20.46 8.25
N LEU A 143 1.50 20.03 8.92
CA LEU A 143 0.89 18.72 8.76
C LEU A 143 -0.49 18.88 8.12
N PHE A 144 -0.82 17.98 7.21
CA PHE A 144 -2.13 17.95 6.55
C PHE A 144 -2.73 16.56 6.68
N LEU A 145 -3.98 16.49 7.13
CA LEU A 145 -4.73 15.25 7.29
C LEU A 145 -6.23 15.51 7.16
N THR A 146 -7.02 14.46 7.09
CA THR A 146 -8.48 14.57 7.05
C THR A 146 -9.11 13.86 8.25
N THR A 147 -10.27 14.35 8.68
CA THR A 147 -11.14 13.71 9.67
C THR A 147 -12.57 13.75 9.17
N PHE A 148 -13.46 12.97 9.77
CA PHE A 148 -14.88 13.25 9.67
C PHE A 148 -15.18 14.64 10.22
N THR A 149 -16.26 15.24 9.73
CA THR A 149 -16.70 16.53 10.26
C THR A 149 -17.19 16.36 11.68
N ALA A 150 -16.76 17.23 12.58
CA ALA A 150 -17.17 17.20 13.99
C ALA A 150 -18.70 17.34 14.14
N GLY A 151 -19.26 16.63 15.12
CA GLY A 151 -20.68 16.68 15.44
C GLY A 151 -21.59 15.87 14.52
N GLU A 152 -21.10 15.31 13.42
CA GLU A 152 -21.87 14.40 12.59
C GLU A 152 -21.95 13.01 13.24
N LYS A 153 -23.17 12.55 13.45
CA LYS A 153 -23.42 11.17 13.88
C LYS A 153 -23.31 10.23 12.70
N GLY A 154 -22.46 9.26 12.85
CA GLY A 154 -22.23 8.26 11.81
C GLY A 154 -21.40 8.84 10.65
N PHE A 155 -21.35 8.09 9.59
CA PHE A 155 -20.48 8.31 8.45
C PHE A 155 -21.22 9.11 7.39
N SER A 156 -21.23 10.42 7.54
CA SER A 156 -21.60 11.28 6.41
C SER A 156 -20.48 11.25 5.36
N GLY A 157 -20.83 11.54 4.12
CA GLY A 157 -19.81 11.73 3.09
C GLY A 157 -18.90 12.93 3.35
N LYS A 158 -19.26 13.81 4.30
CA LYS A 158 -18.59 15.07 4.58
C LYS A 158 -17.34 14.87 5.44
N ILE A 159 -16.25 15.47 5.01
CA ILE A 159 -14.98 15.43 5.74
C ILE A 159 -14.43 16.83 5.98
N THR A 160 -13.51 16.91 6.93
CA THR A 160 -12.75 18.13 7.23
C THR A 160 -11.27 17.90 6.92
N GLY A 161 -10.72 18.71 6.03
CA GLY A 161 -9.28 18.83 5.82
C GLY A 161 -8.69 19.76 6.86
N LEU A 162 -7.59 19.35 7.48
CA LEU A 162 -6.91 20.09 8.55
C LEU A 162 -5.49 20.46 8.13
N ALA A 163 -5.08 21.69 8.39
CA ALA A 163 -3.68 22.09 8.46
C ALA A 163 -3.30 22.30 9.92
N VAL A 164 -2.21 21.69 10.34
CA VAL A 164 -1.77 21.65 11.74
C VAL A 164 -0.31 22.10 11.84
N ASP A 165 0.02 22.88 12.87
CA ASP A 165 1.40 23.23 13.20
C ASP A 165 2.13 21.99 13.75
N GLY A 166 3.15 21.50 13.03
CA GLY A 166 3.91 20.30 13.37
C GLY A 166 4.77 20.42 14.63
N ARG A 167 5.02 21.66 15.11
CA ARG A 167 5.76 21.88 16.35
C ARG A 167 4.89 21.74 17.58
N THR A 168 3.61 22.10 17.46
CA THR A 168 2.70 22.24 18.61
C THR A 168 1.45 21.37 18.54
N GLY A 169 1.12 20.82 17.37
CA GLY A 169 -0.14 20.10 17.13
C GLY A 169 -1.37 21.02 16.99
N LYS A 170 -1.20 22.35 17.04
CA LYS A 170 -2.32 23.31 16.95
C LYS A 170 -2.86 23.38 15.52
N THR A 171 -4.18 23.28 15.38
CA THR A 171 -4.84 23.53 14.09
C THR A 171 -4.65 24.97 13.66
N LEU A 172 -4.14 25.16 12.45
CA LEU A 172 -3.92 26.48 11.82
C LEU A 172 -5.17 26.94 11.09
N TRP A 173 -5.74 26.04 10.27
CA TRP A 173 -6.98 26.24 9.54
C TRP A 173 -7.62 24.90 9.16
N SER A 174 -8.87 24.93 8.76
CA SER A 174 -9.61 23.77 8.30
C SER A 174 -10.52 24.11 7.13
N VAL A 175 -10.79 23.12 6.29
CA VAL A 175 -11.68 23.23 5.13
C VAL A 175 -12.65 22.06 5.08
N SER A 176 -13.80 22.25 4.44
CA SER A 176 -14.82 21.22 4.31
C SER A 176 -14.89 20.69 2.88
N LEU A 177 -15.03 19.38 2.73
CA LEU A 177 -15.35 18.70 1.50
C LEU A 177 -16.62 17.88 1.70
N GLU A 178 -17.68 18.25 0.96
CA GLU A 178 -19.01 17.66 1.15
C GLU A 178 -19.14 16.27 0.52
N GLY A 179 -18.32 15.97 -0.51
CA GLY A 179 -18.50 14.78 -1.34
C GLY A 179 -19.64 14.93 -2.32
N VAL A 180 -19.97 13.86 -3.03
CA VAL A 180 -21.07 13.83 -4.02
C VAL A 180 -22.26 13.06 -3.51
N GLU A 181 -22.03 11.96 -2.82
CA GLU A 181 -23.05 11.07 -2.28
C GLU A 181 -22.70 10.60 -0.87
N LYS A 182 -23.73 10.23 -0.11
CA LYS A 182 -23.52 9.42 1.08
C LYS A 182 -22.99 8.08 0.65
N SER A 183 -21.75 7.83 0.96
CA SER A 183 -21.10 6.59 0.67
C SER A 183 -21.32 5.63 1.84
N PRO A 184 -21.69 4.38 1.58
CA PRO A 184 -21.68 3.38 2.64
C PRO A 184 -20.25 3.32 3.18
N MET A 185 -20.10 3.47 4.48
CA MET A 185 -18.80 3.53 5.11
C MET A 185 -18.66 2.41 6.10
N MET A 186 -17.53 1.73 6.00
CA MET A 186 -17.09 0.79 7.01
C MET A 186 -15.78 1.32 7.56
N TYR A 187 -15.89 2.11 8.61
CA TYR A 187 -14.71 2.50 9.37
C TYR A 187 -14.02 1.22 9.82
N ALA A 188 -12.81 1.04 9.58
CA ALA A 188 -12.01 -0.15 9.71
C ALA A 188 -11.65 -0.84 8.39
N TYR A 189 -12.30 -0.50 7.31
CA TYR A 189 -11.87 -0.92 5.97
C TYR A 189 -11.49 0.30 5.13
N SER A 190 -12.46 1.13 4.82
CA SER A 190 -12.24 2.38 4.10
C SER A 190 -13.41 3.33 4.32
N ASP A 191 -13.16 4.60 4.32
CA ASP A 191 -14.15 5.65 4.45
C ASP A 191 -13.79 6.88 3.63
N SER A 192 -14.60 7.90 3.73
CA SER A 192 -14.41 9.13 2.96
C SER A 192 -13.10 9.86 3.27
N THR A 193 -12.49 9.58 4.42
CA THR A 193 -11.23 10.20 4.86
C THR A 193 -9.99 9.39 4.47
N THR A 194 -10.14 8.21 3.86
CA THR A 194 -9.03 7.28 3.60
C THR A 194 -7.89 7.90 2.79
N PRO A 195 -8.14 8.68 1.72
CA PRO A 195 -7.04 9.22 0.93
C PRO A 195 -6.21 10.23 1.73
N THR A 196 -4.90 10.01 1.72
CA THR A 196 -3.94 10.96 2.30
C THR A 196 -3.87 12.24 1.46
N PRO A 197 -3.87 13.42 2.07
CA PRO A 197 -3.60 14.67 1.36
C PRO A 197 -2.25 14.65 0.67
N VAL A 198 -2.10 15.43 -0.40
CA VAL A 198 -0.80 15.67 -1.03
C VAL A 198 -0.45 17.15 -1.01
N THR A 199 0.85 17.49 -0.97
CA THR A 199 1.31 18.89 -0.95
C THR A 199 2.59 19.08 -1.75
N ASP A 200 2.78 20.26 -2.33
CA ASP A 200 4.02 20.66 -3.00
C ASP A 200 4.75 21.78 -2.24
N GLY A 201 4.32 22.09 -1.01
CA GLY A 201 4.88 23.15 -0.18
C GLY A 201 4.34 24.55 -0.47
N LYS A 202 3.48 24.69 -1.47
CA LYS A 202 2.75 25.93 -1.79
C LYS A 202 1.25 25.74 -1.72
N HIS A 203 0.81 24.54 -2.07
CA HIS A 203 -0.58 24.11 -2.09
C HIS A 203 -0.72 22.77 -1.36
N VAL A 204 -1.93 22.50 -0.93
CA VAL A 204 -2.36 21.20 -0.46
C VAL A 204 -3.62 20.77 -1.21
N TRP A 205 -3.68 19.48 -1.53
CA TRP A 205 -4.85 18.84 -2.13
C TRP A 205 -5.45 17.87 -1.14
N PHE A 206 -6.71 18.09 -0.81
CA PHE A 206 -7.50 17.18 -0.01
C PHE A 206 -8.45 16.38 -0.90
N PHE A 207 -8.71 15.15 -0.49
CA PHE A 207 -9.54 14.20 -1.22
C PHE A 207 -10.61 13.66 -0.28
N ASN A 208 -11.85 13.74 -0.74
CA ASN A 208 -12.97 13.04 -0.15
C ASN A 208 -13.29 11.84 -1.06
N ALA A 209 -13.09 10.61 -0.56
CA ALA A 209 -13.36 9.41 -1.35
C ALA A 209 -14.84 9.28 -1.76
N SER A 210 -15.74 10.08 -1.21
CA SER A 210 -17.12 10.21 -1.67
C SER A 210 -17.29 11.13 -2.90
N GLY A 211 -16.18 11.39 -3.63
CA GLY A 211 -16.26 11.98 -4.97
C GLY A 211 -15.95 13.48 -5.03
N GLU A 212 -15.09 13.98 -4.19
CA GLU A 212 -14.66 15.38 -4.24
C GLU A 212 -13.18 15.52 -3.97
N MET A 213 -12.49 16.39 -4.69
CA MET A 213 -11.14 16.84 -4.38
C MET A 213 -11.01 18.34 -4.62
N GLY A 214 -10.07 18.96 -3.93
CA GLY A 214 -9.80 20.38 -4.12
C GLY A 214 -8.38 20.75 -3.75
N CYS A 215 -7.99 21.95 -4.18
CA CYS A 215 -6.70 22.58 -3.96
C CYS A 215 -6.88 23.83 -3.11
N TRP A 216 -6.05 23.98 -2.11
CA TRP A 216 -5.97 25.17 -1.26
C TRP A 216 -4.54 25.67 -1.21
N ASP A 217 -4.41 26.99 -1.09
CA ASP A 217 -3.11 27.60 -0.85
C ASP A 217 -2.64 27.37 0.61
N TRP A 218 -1.48 27.91 0.90
CA TRP A 218 -0.84 27.72 2.21
C TRP A 218 -1.62 28.34 3.37
N GLU A 219 -2.47 29.32 3.07
CA GLU A 219 -3.34 30.02 4.03
C GLU A 219 -4.73 29.43 4.15
N GLY A 220 -5.04 28.37 3.38
CA GLY A 220 -6.33 27.69 3.40
C GLY A 220 -7.39 28.32 2.49
N ARG A 221 -6.98 29.22 1.57
CA ARG A 221 -7.88 29.78 0.56
C ARG A 221 -8.02 28.79 -0.59
N GLU A 222 -9.26 28.55 -1.02
CA GLU A 222 -9.55 27.64 -2.11
C GLU A 222 -9.01 28.18 -3.45
N VAL A 223 -8.28 27.33 -4.18
CA VAL A 223 -7.77 27.62 -5.53
C VAL A 223 -8.70 27.03 -6.57
N TRP A 224 -9.06 25.75 -6.39
CA TRP A 224 -10.04 25.06 -7.22
C TRP A 224 -10.62 23.86 -6.49
N ARG A 225 -11.79 23.40 -6.97
CA ARG A 225 -12.49 22.22 -6.49
C ARG A 225 -13.11 21.48 -7.68
N ARG A 226 -13.11 20.15 -7.61
CA ARG A 226 -13.80 19.31 -8.59
C ARG A 226 -14.52 18.14 -7.91
N LYS A 227 -15.58 17.70 -8.56
CA LYS A 227 -16.29 16.47 -8.22
C LYS A 227 -15.92 15.38 -9.21
N PHE A 228 -15.93 14.14 -8.74
CA PHE A 228 -15.75 12.95 -9.55
C PHE A 228 -16.72 11.86 -9.11
N THR A 229 -16.89 10.83 -9.93
CA THR A 229 -17.78 9.72 -9.59
C THR A 229 -17.24 8.99 -8.37
N PRO A 230 -18.00 8.94 -7.26
CA PRO A 230 -17.58 8.17 -6.09
C PRO A 230 -17.71 6.68 -6.39
N TRP A 231 -16.99 5.87 -5.67
CA TRP A 231 -17.31 4.48 -5.58
C TRP A 231 -18.69 4.33 -4.92
N GLY A 232 -19.66 3.97 -5.75
CA GLY A 232 -20.97 3.66 -5.26
C GLY A 232 -21.26 2.23 -5.47
N LYS A 233 -21.60 1.39 -4.71
CA LYS A 233 -22.20 0.05 -4.80
C LYS A 233 -21.28 -1.06 -5.34
N PRO A 234 -21.47 -2.22 -4.74
CA PRO A 234 -22.22 -2.47 -3.52
C PRO A 234 -21.38 -2.42 -2.26
N PHE A 235 -20.04 -2.23 -2.39
CA PHE A 235 -19.11 -2.46 -1.29
C PHE A 235 -18.31 -1.24 -0.91
N PRO A 236 -18.25 -0.92 0.38
CA PRO A 236 -17.50 0.24 0.90
C PRO A 236 -15.98 0.05 0.89
N PHE A 237 -15.49 -1.09 0.44
CA PHE A 237 -14.07 -1.44 0.47
C PHE A 237 -13.22 -0.72 -0.58
N ASN A 238 -13.84 0.03 -1.46
CA ASN A 238 -13.25 0.49 -2.71
C ASN A 238 -12.53 1.84 -2.62
N LYS A 239 -12.23 2.31 -1.42
CA LYS A 239 -11.68 3.64 -1.19
C LYS A 239 -10.26 3.63 -0.65
N GLN A 240 -9.51 2.59 -0.95
CA GLN A 240 -8.17 2.38 -0.40
C GLN A 240 -7.07 2.85 -1.34
N PHE A 241 -7.34 3.92 -2.06
CA PHE A 241 -6.36 4.51 -2.95
C PHE A 241 -5.66 5.67 -2.28
N GLU A 242 -4.35 5.68 -2.37
CA GLU A 242 -3.55 6.83 -1.99
C GLU A 242 -3.25 7.66 -3.23
N PRO A 243 -3.67 8.93 -3.27
CA PRO A 243 -3.27 9.84 -4.33
C PRO A 243 -1.76 10.04 -4.35
N MET A 244 -1.20 10.22 -5.52
CA MET A 244 0.24 10.42 -5.70
C MET A 244 0.50 11.74 -6.42
N LEU A 245 1.60 12.41 -6.05
CA LEU A 245 2.05 13.65 -6.67
C LEU A 245 3.42 13.44 -7.31
N SER A 246 3.55 13.75 -8.59
CA SER A 246 4.84 13.82 -9.27
C SER A 246 4.85 14.94 -10.30
N GLY A 247 5.79 15.87 -10.16
CA GLY A 247 5.87 17.06 -11.02
C GLY A 247 4.60 17.93 -10.96
N ASP A 248 3.97 18.13 -12.10
CA ASP A 248 2.72 18.91 -12.22
C ASP A 248 1.45 18.05 -12.19
N LEU A 249 1.57 16.75 -11.95
CA LEU A 249 0.46 15.80 -12.02
C LEU A 249 0.15 15.17 -10.66
N ILE A 250 -1.14 15.07 -10.37
CA ILE A 250 -1.70 14.25 -9.31
C ILE A 250 -2.31 13.01 -9.95
N TYR A 251 -1.97 11.84 -9.45
CA TYR A 251 -2.55 10.58 -9.88
C TYR A 251 -3.59 10.11 -8.87
N ASN A 252 -4.78 9.83 -9.37
CA ASN A 252 -5.89 9.34 -8.56
C ASN A 252 -6.60 8.19 -9.28
N VAL A 253 -7.21 7.30 -8.55
CA VAL A 253 -8.05 6.24 -9.11
C VAL A 253 -9.50 6.67 -8.97
N GLU A 254 -10.19 6.76 -10.09
CA GLU A 254 -11.57 7.21 -10.15
C GLU A 254 -12.41 6.22 -10.95
N PRO A 255 -13.59 5.83 -10.46
CA PRO A 255 -14.52 5.00 -11.19
C PRO A 255 -15.05 5.70 -12.45
N ASP A 256 -15.33 4.95 -13.49
CA ASP A 256 -16.12 5.42 -14.61
C ASP A 256 -17.60 5.17 -14.33
N ALA A 257 -18.40 6.22 -14.47
CA ALA A 257 -19.84 6.16 -14.18
C ALA A 257 -20.64 5.26 -15.12
N LYS A 258 -20.13 5.01 -16.34
CA LYS A 258 -20.84 4.23 -17.37
C LYS A 258 -20.46 2.78 -17.36
N GLU A 259 -19.15 2.52 -17.25
CA GLU A 259 -18.58 1.18 -17.41
C GLU A 259 -18.39 0.45 -16.07
N GLY A 260 -18.42 1.18 -14.95
CA GLY A 260 -18.17 0.63 -13.63
C GLY A 260 -16.71 0.28 -13.36
N TRP A 261 -15.82 0.56 -14.30
CA TRP A 261 -14.40 0.32 -14.18
C TRP A 261 -13.71 1.41 -13.40
N ASN A 262 -12.65 1.05 -12.70
CA ASN A 262 -11.73 2.01 -12.12
C ASN A 262 -10.63 2.33 -13.08
N TYR A 263 -10.31 3.61 -13.16
CA TYR A 263 -9.23 4.08 -13.99
C TYR A 263 -8.23 4.93 -13.22
N LEU A 264 -6.96 4.65 -13.45
CA LEU A 264 -5.89 5.55 -13.04
C LEU A 264 -5.94 6.80 -13.92
N ARG A 265 -6.04 7.97 -13.30
CA ARG A 265 -6.10 9.27 -13.98
C ARG A 265 -4.99 10.19 -13.51
N ALA A 266 -4.42 10.94 -14.44
CA ALA A 266 -3.57 12.07 -14.11
C ALA A 266 -4.37 13.37 -14.18
N ILE A 267 -4.18 14.19 -13.19
CA ILE A 267 -4.89 15.45 -12.99
C ILE A 267 -3.85 16.56 -12.91
N ASP A 268 -4.02 17.61 -13.70
CA ASP A 268 -3.19 18.80 -13.61
C ASP A 268 -3.40 19.46 -12.24
N LYS A 269 -2.35 19.57 -11.46
CA LYS A 269 -2.42 20.03 -10.07
C LYS A 269 -2.86 21.49 -9.93
N LYS A 270 -2.67 22.32 -10.97
CA LYS A 270 -3.02 23.74 -10.94
C LYS A 270 -4.49 24.01 -11.27
N THR A 271 -5.09 23.14 -12.10
CA THR A 271 -6.42 23.38 -12.65
C THR A 271 -7.46 22.34 -12.26
N GLY A 272 -7.04 21.18 -11.71
CA GLY A 272 -7.93 20.06 -11.43
C GLY A 272 -8.44 19.31 -12.66
N ARG A 273 -7.96 19.64 -13.88
CA ARG A 273 -8.41 18.99 -15.12
C ARG A 273 -7.71 17.64 -15.31
N VAL A 274 -8.46 16.65 -15.76
CA VAL A 274 -7.90 15.36 -16.18
C VAL A 274 -7.05 15.56 -17.42
N VAL A 275 -5.78 15.16 -17.35
CA VAL A 275 -4.80 15.23 -18.43
C VAL A 275 -4.86 13.96 -19.28
N TRP A 276 -4.91 12.80 -18.60
CA TRP A 276 -5.07 11.50 -19.24
C TRP A 276 -5.78 10.51 -18.32
N THR A 277 -6.34 9.48 -18.92
CA THR A 277 -6.93 8.30 -18.27
C THR A 277 -6.26 7.07 -18.85
N ASN A 278 -5.72 6.20 -18.02
CA ASN A 278 -5.18 4.91 -18.47
C ASN A 278 -6.33 3.94 -18.73
N GLY A 279 -6.28 3.22 -19.85
CA GLY A 279 -7.36 2.33 -20.30
C GLY A 279 -7.32 0.92 -19.75
N ASP A 280 -6.37 0.58 -18.85
CA ASP A 280 -6.19 -0.80 -18.41
C ASP A 280 -7.14 -1.23 -17.30
N GLY A 281 -7.83 -0.29 -16.70
CA GLY A 281 -8.55 -0.54 -15.46
C GLY A 281 -7.59 -0.71 -14.28
N THR A 282 -8.10 -0.59 -13.09
CA THR A 282 -7.32 -0.68 -11.84
C THR A 282 -8.14 -1.42 -10.81
N THR A 283 -7.54 -2.38 -10.13
CA THR A 283 -8.24 -3.11 -9.08
C THR A 283 -8.65 -2.20 -7.92
N ALA A 284 -9.74 -2.55 -7.28
CA ALA A 284 -10.37 -1.75 -6.22
C ALA A 284 -9.53 -1.61 -4.94
N TYR A 285 -8.63 -2.54 -4.68
CA TYR A 285 -8.06 -2.71 -3.34
C TYR A 285 -6.58 -2.48 -3.25
N ASN A 286 -5.95 -2.00 -4.28
CA ASN A 286 -4.54 -1.72 -4.15
C ASN A 286 -4.16 -0.31 -4.55
N THR A 287 -3.31 0.27 -3.75
CA THR A 287 -2.71 1.56 -4.03
C THR A 287 -1.69 1.41 -5.13
N PRO A 288 -1.84 2.12 -6.25
CA PRO A 288 -0.82 2.18 -7.28
C PRO A 288 0.52 2.64 -6.69
N ARG A 289 1.62 2.16 -7.27
CA ARG A 289 2.97 2.45 -6.78
C ARG A 289 3.75 3.26 -7.80
N LEU A 290 4.01 4.52 -7.46
CA LEU A 290 4.87 5.40 -8.25
C LEU A 290 6.33 4.96 -8.10
N GLY A 291 7.12 5.08 -9.16
CA GLY A 291 8.54 4.78 -9.16
C GLY A 291 9.20 5.22 -10.47
N LYS A 292 10.41 4.74 -10.71
CA LYS A 292 11.18 5.05 -11.93
C LYS A 292 11.66 3.75 -12.57
N THR A 293 11.59 3.69 -13.89
CA THR A 293 12.22 2.61 -14.66
C THR A 293 13.74 2.75 -14.62
N LYS A 294 14.45 1.74 -15.06
CA LYS A 294 15.93 1.77 -15.19
C LYS A 294 16.43 2.95 -16.03
N GLY A 295 15.64 3.39 -17.01
CA GLY A 295 15.92 4.58 -17.83
C GLY A 295 15.56 5.91 -17.15
N GLY A 296 15.12 5.91 -15.89
CA GLY A 296 14.75 7.12 -15.15
C GLY A 296 13.34 7.66 -15.47
N GLN A 297 12.58 6.97 -16.33
CA GLN A 297 11.20 7.35 -16.67
C GLN A 297 10.28 7.09 -15.49
N ALA A 298 9.50 8.10 -15.08
CA ALA A 298 8.50 7.94 -14.06
C ALA A 298 7.38 7.01 -14.55
N ALA A 299 7.04 6.02 -13.76
CA ALA A 299 6.00 5.05 -14.08
C ALA A 299 5.21 4.63 -12.83
N ILE A 300 4.04 4.05 -13.05
CA ILE A 300 3.12 3.65 -11.99
C ILE A 300 2.74 2.19 -12.21
N LEU A 301 3.06 1.36 -11.23
CA LEU A 301 2.57 -0.01 -11.16
C LEU A 301 1.19 -0.02 -10.52
N HIS A 302 0.24 -0.71 -11.15
CA HIS A 302 -1.08 -0.94 -10.57
C HIS A 302 -1.60 -2.33 -10.87
N GLY A 303 -2.46 -2.84 -10.00
CA GLY A 303 -3.11 -4.13 -10.17
C GLY A 303 -4.30 -4.02 -11.11
N ARG A 304 -4.62 -5.13 -11.76
CA ARG A 304 -5.80 -5.33 -12.61
C ARG A 304 -6.60 -6.50 -12.10
N GLY A 305 -7.87 -6.44 -12.40
CA GLY A 305 -8.81 -7.44 -11.93
C GLY A 305 -9.26 -7.15 -10.51
N GLY A 306 -10.39 -7.61 -10.16
CA GLY A 306 -10.99 -7.32 -8.90
C GLY A 306 -11.93 -8.39 -8.42
N TRP A 307 -12.36 -8.22 -7.20
CA TRP A 307 -13.42 -8.94 -6.58
C TRP A 307 -14.51 -7.95 -6.18
N HIS A 308 -15.63 -8.43 -5.71
CA HIS A 308 -16.76 -7.59 -5.37
C HIS A 308 -17.32 -6.80 -6.57
N ASP A 309 -17.57 -7.52 -7.67
CA ASP A 309 -18.16 -6.97 -8.90
C ASP A 309 -17.33 -5.87 -9.58
N VAL A 310 -16.02 -5.94 -9.41
CA VAL A 310 -15.10 -5.09 -10.16
C VAL A 310 -14.82 -5.74 -11.51
N PRO A 311 -15.19 -5.11 -12.63
CA PRO A 311 -15.20 -5.76 -13.93
C PRO A 311 -13.84 -5.90 -14.62
N GLU A 312 -12.78 -5.40 -14.01
CA GLU A 312 -11.46 -5.38 -14.63
C GLU A 312 -10.94 -6.81 -14.86
N ALA A 313 -10.72 -7.14 -16.11
CA ALA A 313 -10.14 -8.39 -16.56
C ALA A 313 -9.11 -8.12 -17.68
N PRO A 314 -8.13 -8.98 -17.86
CA PRO A 314 -7.73 -10.11 -17.00
C PRO A 314 -7.02 -9.69 -15.72
N VAL A 315 -6.99 -10.59 -14.74
CA VAL A 315 -6.27 -10.38 -13.48
C VAL A 315 -4.76 -10.29 -13.69
N GLY A 316 -4.11 -9.30 -13.14
CA GLY A 316 -2.66 -9.12 -13.29
C GLY A 316 -2.15 -7.77 -12.85
N LEU A 317 -1.08 -7.34 -13.47
CA LEU A 317 -0.43 -6.05 -13.22
C LEU A 317 -0.30 -5.26 -14.52
N SER A 318 -0.28 -3.94 -14.40
CA SER A 318 0.11 -3.02 -15.46
C SER A 318 1.15 -2.02 -14.96
N LEU A 319 2.16 -1.74 -15.77
CA LEU A 319 3.05 -0.61 -15.57
C LEU A 319 2.68 0.47 -16.58
N THR A 320 2.40 1.65 -16.08
CA THR A 320 1.90 2.79 -16.86
C THR A 320 2.91 3.94 -16.83
N ASP A 321 3.22 4.51 -17.99
CA ASP A 321 3.99 5.75 -18.10
C ASP A 321 3.29 6.89 -17.37
N ALA A 322 3.94 7.46 -16.37
CA ALA A 322 3.33 8.48 -15.52
C ALA A 322 3.04 9.79 -16.27
N LYS A 323 3.77 10.10 -17.33
CA LYS A 323 3.59 11.33 -18.11
C LYS A 323 2.47 11.24 -19.12
N THR A 324 2.32 10.08 -19.77
CA THR A 324 1.42 9.92 -20.91
C THR A 324 0.19 9.06 -20.64
N GLY A 325 0.19 8.29 -19.55
CA GLY A 325 -0.87 7.34 -19.24
C GLY A 325 -0.85 6.07 -20.10
N LYS A 326 0.14 5.89 -20.97
CA LYS A 326 0.24 4.69 -21.80
C LYS A 326 0.78 3.53 -21.01
N SER A 327 0.19 2.35 -21.17
CA SER A 327 0.71 1.12 -20.61
C SER A 327 2.04 0.77 -21.27
N LEU A 328 3.08 0.60 -20.45
CA LEU A 328 4.40 0.17 -20.90
C LEU A 328 4.38 -1.34 -21.11
N TRP A 329 3.76 -2.08 -20.20
CA TRP A 329 3.50 -3.51 -20.32
C TRP A 329 2.33 -3.94 -19.43
N ARG A 330 1.83 -5.13 -19.70
CA ARG A 330 0.82 -5.84 -18.91
C ARG A 330 1.31 -7.24 -18.60
N PHE A 331 1.14 -7.65 -17.37
CA PHE A 331 1.36 -9.02 -16.92
C PHE A 331 0.01 -9.65 -16.58
N VAL A 332 -0.28 -10.81 -17.18
CA VAL A 332 -1.47 -11.60 -16.89
C VAL A 332 -1.06 -12.85 -16.13
N ALA A 333 -1.65 -13.07 -14.97
CA ALA A 333 -1.18 -14.11 -14.07
C ALA A 333 -1.47 -15.54 -14.53
N ASP A 334 -2.66 -15.75 -15.08
CA ASP A 334 -3.12 -17.07 -15.50
C ASP A 334 -4.00 -16.90 -16.75
N GLU A 335 -3.38 -16.95 -17.93
CA GLU A 335 -4.13 -16.99 -19.18
C GLU A 335 -4.90 -18.33 -19.23
N GLY A 336 -6.22 -18.27 -19.09
CA GLY A 336 -7.11 -19.41 -19.32
C GLY A 336 -7.53 -20.21 -18.10
N ALA A 337 -7.23 -19.79 -16.88
CA ALA A 337 -7.82 -20.42 -15.70
C ALA A 337 -9.25 -19.93 -15.51
N GLU A 338 -10.22 -20.65 -16.05
CA GLU A 338 -11.63 -20.48 -15.68
C GLU A 338 -11.76 -20.60 -14.15
N GLY A 339 -12.31 -19.57 -13.52
CA GLY A 339 -12.53 -19.56 -12.07
C GLY A 339 -11.30 -19.29 -11.21
N ALA A 340 -10.20 -18.78 -11.77
CA ALA A 340 -9.13 -18.26 -10.95
C ALA A 340 -9.71 -17.18 -10.03
N PRO A 341 -9.62 -17.34 -8.69
CA PRO A 341 -10.22 -16.37 -7.80
C PRO A 341 -9.57 -15.02 -8.04
N THR A 342 -10.40 -14.04 -8.27
CA THR A 342 -10.03 -12.65 -8.55
C THR A 342 -9.34 -11.93 -7.40
N TRP A 343 -9.14 -12.59 -6.27
CA TRP A 343 -8.44 -12.08 -5.09
C TRP A 343 -6.96 -11.76 -5.29
N GLN A 344 -6.35 -12.34 -6.32
CA GLN A 344 -4.90 -12.40 -6.43
C GLN A 344 -4.25 -11.05 -6.73
N ALA A 345 -4.93 -10.19 -7.46
CA ALA A 345 -4.41 -8.86 -7.79
C ALA A 345 -4.63 -7.82 -6.69
N LEU A 346 -5.35 -8.20 -5.63
CA LEU A 346 -5.88 -7.25 -4.68
C LEU A 346 -4.83 -6.68 -3.71
N TYR A 347 -3.76 -7.41 -3.43
CA TYR A 347 -3.19 -7.13 -2.13
C TYR A 347 -1.75 -6.67 -2.15
N VAL A 348 -0.87 -7.38 -2.78
CA VAL A 348 0.52 -7.23 -2.39
C VAL A 348 1.37 -7.11 -3.62
N MET A 349 1.60 -5.89 -4.03
CA MET A 349 2.52 -5.57 -5.10
C MET A 349 3.51 -4.49 -4.67
N HIS A 350 4.68 -4.59 -5.20
CA HIS A 350 5.75 -3.58 -5.10
C HIS A 350 6.57 -3.59 -6.39
N TRP A 351 7.35 -2.57 -6.64
CA TRP A 351 8.31 -2.58 -7.72
C TRP A 351 9.49 -1.65 -7.46
N ASP A 352 10.58 -1.92 -8.11
CA ASP A 352 11.75 -1.08 -8.22
C ASP A 352 12.18 -0.98 -9.70
N GLU A 353 13.31 -0.35 -9.98
CA GLU A 353 13.81 -0.19 -11.35
C GLU A 353 14.14 -1.52 -12.07
N ARG A 354 14.28 -2.63 -11.31
CA ARG A 354 14.64 -3.93 -11.86
C ARG A 354 13.46 -4.87 -11.99
N TYR A 355 12.59 -4.90 -10.98
CA TYR A 355 11.54 -5.90 -10.88
C TYR A 355 10.23 -5.32 -10.35
N ALA A 356 9.13 -5.87 -10.83
CA ALA A 356 7.84 -5.82 -10.17
C ALA A 356 7.62 -7.12 -9.40
N TYR A 357 7.04 -7.01 -8.23
CA TYR A 357 6.83 -8.10 -7.30
C TYR A 357 5.34 -8.25 -7.01
N TRP A 358 4.88 -9.50 -7.01
CA TRP A 358 3.49 -9.79 -6.74
C TRP A 358 3.34 -11.08 -5.94
N PHE A 359 2.35 -11.10 -5.04
CA PHE A 359 2.02 -12.30 -4.27
C PHE A 359 0.78 -12.95 -4.85
N ARG A 360 0.92 -14.21 -5.29
CA ARG A 360 -0.17 -15.04 -5.76
C ARG A 360 -0.59 -16.01 -4.66
N MET A 361 -1.91 -16.15 -4.47
CA MET A 361 -2.47 -16.99 -3.41
C MET A 361 -2.90 -18.38 -3.88
N ASN A 362 -3.13 -18.58 -5.17
CA ASN A 362 -3.58 -19.83 -5.75
C ASN A 362 -2.74 -20.20 -6.98
N PRO A 363 -2.54 -21.48 -7.29
CA PRO A 363 -2.95 -22.65 -6.51
C PRO A 363 -2.19 -22.84 -5.20
N GLU A 364 -1.04 -22.19 -5.05
CA GLU A 364 -0.20 -22.16 -3.84
C GLU A 364 0.34 -20.74 -3.64
N GLU A 365 0.47 -20.35 -2.39
CA GLU A 365 1.02 -19.05 -2.04
C GLU A 365 2.44 -18.90 -2.58
N SER A 366 2.61 -17.95 -3.46
CA SER A 366 3.83 -17.75 -4.22
C SER A 366 4.19 -16.28 -4.34
N HIS A 367 5.47 -16.00 -4.37
CA HIS A 367 6.07 -14.70 -4.71
C HIS A 367 6.52 -14.73 -6.15
N LEU A 368 6.02 -13.82 -6.96
CA LEU A 368 6.37 -13.67 -8.37
C LEU A 368 7.32 -12.48 -8.53
N VAL A 369 8.36 -12.68 -9.32
CA VAL A 369 9.31 -11.64 -9.73
C VAL A 369 9.14 -11.45 -11.23
N ILE A 370 8.81 -10.24 -11.63
CA ILE A 370 8.49 -9.85 -13.00
C ILE A 370 9.51 -8.79 -13.39
N ASP A 371 10.13 -8.93 -14.56
CA ASP A 371 11.06 -7.94 -15.07
C ASP A 371 10.35 -6.60 -15.30
N ALA A 372 10.86 -5.54 -14.70
CA ALA A 372 10.20 -4.23 -14.71
C ALA A 372 10.25 -3.53 -16.07
N GLU A 373 11.16 -3.91 -16.95
CA GLU A 373 11.27 -3.33 -18.29
C GLU A 373 10.35 -4.02 -19.29
N THR A 374 10.19 -5.34 -19.17
CA THR A 374 9.47 -6.15 -20.17
C THR A 374 8.13 -6.70 -19.72
N GLY A 375 7.84 -6.69 -18.42
CA GLY A 375 6.64 -7.31 -17.84
C GLY A 375 6.66 -8.84 -17.87
N LYS A 376 7.79 -9.48 -18.14
CA LYS A 376 7.90 -10.94 -18.21
C LYS A 376 8.18 -11.56 -16.85
N LEU A 377 7.54 -12.69 -16.55
CA LEU A 377 7.83 -13.47 -15.36
C LEU A 377 9.27 -13.98 -15.39
N VAL A 378 10.04 -13.66 -14.37
CA VAL A 378 11.44 -14.09 -14.20
C VAL A 378 11.52 -15.28 -13.27
N LYS A 379 10.75 -15.24 -12.17
CA LYS A 379 10.85 -16.23 -11.10
C LYS A 379 9.55 -16.37 -10.33
N THR A 380 9.26 -17.58 -9.90
CA THR A 380 8.21 -17.90 -8.94
C THR A 380 8.83 -18.61 -7.75
N GLN A 381 8.54 -18.13 -6.54
CA GLN A 381 9.05 -18.69 -5.31
C GLN A 381 7.89 -19.10 -4.40
N SER A 382 7.87 -20.36 -3.93
CA SER A 382 6.88 -20.80 -2.94
C SER A 382 7.09 -20.04 -1.62
N LEU A 383 5.99 -19.59 -1.04
CA LEU A 383 5.97 -18.93 0.28
C LEU A 383 5.76 -19.95 1.43
N VAL A 384 5.51 -21.22 1.09
CA VAL A 384 5.14 -22.23 2.08
C VAL A 384 6.06 -23.45 2.09
N ARG A 385 6.89 -23.65 1.05
CA ARG A 385 7.79 -24.82 0.92
C ARG A 385 9.24 -24.42 1.04
N GLY A 386 9.99 -25.17 1.85
CA GLY A 386 11.43 -24.96 2.05
C GLY A 386 11.74 -23.64 2.75
N VAL A 387 10.86 -23.21 3.65
CA VAL A 387 10.97 -21.92 4.35
C VAL A 387 11.56 -22.07 5.74
N ASP A 388 12.24 -21.05 6.20
CA ASP A 388 12.70 -20.95 7.58
C ASP A 388 11.64 -20.24 8.42
N TYR A 389 11.09 -20.91 9.42
CA TYR A 389 10.03 -20.37 10.26
C TYR A 389 10.48 -20.29 11.72
N ARG A 390 10.55 -19.09 12.29
CA ARG A 390 10.87 -18.84 13.70
C ARG A 390 9.60 -18.55 14.47
N ARG A 391 9.17 -19.53 15.26
CA ARG A 391 8.03 -19.42 16.14
C ARG A 391 8.45 -19.01 17.54
N TRP A 392 7.55 -18.37 18.25
CA TRP A 392 7.71 -18.12 19.67
C TRP A 392 7.21 -19.32 20.49
N ASN A 393 8.11 -19.98 21.20
CA ASN A 393 7.73 -21.02 22.17
C ASN A 393 7.36 -20.34 23.49
N ARG A 394 6.09 -20.44 23.90
CA ARG A 394 5.57 -19.76 25.09
C ARG A 394 6.04 -20.36 26.40
N GLU A 395 6.19 -21.69 26.44
CA GLU A 395 6.65 -22.40 27.62
C GLU A 395 8.13 -22.13 27.91
N ALA A 396 8.94 -22.17 26.85
CA ALA A 396 10.36 -21.90 26.93
C ALA A 396 10.71 -20.40 26.92
N ALA A 397 9.77 -19.53 26.65
CA ALA A 397 9.92 -18.08 26.49
C ALA A 397 11.07 -17.70 25.54
N ARG A 398 11.19 -18.38 24.42
CA ARG A 398 12.25 -18.17 23.42
C ARG A 398 11.75 -18.48 22.00
N TYR A 399 12.49 -17.99 21.03
CA TYR A 399 12.29 -18.38 19.64
C TYR A 399 12.91 -19.75 19.33
N GLU A 400 12.21 -20.52 18.50
CA GLU A 400 12.66 -21.79 17.94
C GLU A 400 12.65 -21.71 16.42
N LEU A 401 13.72 -22.18 15.80
CA LEU A 401 13.83 -22.23 14.33
C LEU A 401 13.35 -23.60 13.82
N LEU A 402 12.40 -23.55 12.91
CA LEU A 402 12.02 -24.65 12.05
C LEU A 402 12.62 -24.37 10.67
N ALA A 403 13.73 -25.03 10.33
CA ALA A 403 14.48 -24.76 9.10
C ALA A 403 13.99 -25.60 7.92
N GLY A 404 13.82 -24.97 6.76
CA GLY A 404 13.49 -25.65 5.51
C GLY A 404 12.15 -26.38 5.50
N VAL A 405 11.19 -25.92 6.32
CA VAL A 405 9.92 -26.63 6.52
C VAL A 405 8.92 -26.37 5.38
N ASN A 406 8.00 -27.33 5.22
CA ASN A 406 6.80 -27.17 4.43
C ASN A 406 5.63 -26.82 5.37
N LEU A 407 5.14 -25.58 5.30
CA LEU A 407 4.06 -25.09 6.18
C LEU A 407 2.71 -25.81 5.93
N ARG A 408 2.61 -26.59 4.86
CA ARG A 408 1.44 -27.43 4.55
C ARG A 408 1.52 -28.80 5.24
N GLU A 409 2.67 -29.20 5.76
CA GLU A 409 2.95 -30.54 6.29
C GLU A 409 3.42 -30.55 7.74
N VAL A 410 3.53 -29.39 8.39
CA VAL A 410 4.10 -29.28 9.76
C VAL A 410 3.08 -29.72 10.81
N LYS A 411 2.79 -31.01 10.87
CA LYS A 411 1.85 -31.58 11.84
C LYS A 411 2.44 -31.67 13.27
N ASP A 412 3.74 -31.99 13.37
CA ASP A 412 4.34 -32.34 14.65
C ASP A 412 5.01 -31.18 15.42
N SER A 413 5.33 -30.11 14.72
CA SER A 413 6.05 -28.97 15.32
C SER A 413 5.19 -27.75 15.60
N LEU A 414 4.01 -27.68 14.99
CA LEU A 414 2.99 -26.70 15.33
C LEU A 414 1.76 -27.50 15.79
N PRO A 415 1.17 -27.22 16.95
CA PRO A 415 0.02 -27.97 17.43
C PRO A 415 -1.21 -27.67 16.59
N LEU A 416 -1.19 -28.06 15.31
CA LEU A 416 -2.30 -27.96 14.37
C LEU A 416 -3.23 -29.15 14.61
N ALA A 417 -4.54 -28.94 14.55
CA ALA A 417 -5.49 -30.02 14.56
C ALA A 417 -5.35 -30.84 13.26
N GLU A 418 -5.84 -32.07 13.29
CA GLU A 418 -5.78 -32.94 12.13
C GLU A 418 -6.45 -32.27 10.92
N GLY A 419 -5.74 -32.19 9.79
CA GLY A 419 -6.20 -31.53 8.56
C GLY A 419 -5.99 -30.02 8.48
N GLU A 420 -5.50 -29.36 9.52
CA GLU A 420 -5.13 -27.95 9.46
C GLU A 420 -3.79 -27.73 8.76
N VAL A 421 -3.70 -26.62 8.04
CA VAL A 421 -2.47 -26.16 7.36
C VAL A 421 -2.21 -24.71 7.71
N ILE A 422 -0.95 -24.29 7.75
CA ILE A 422 -0.61 -22.88 7.87
C ILE A 422 -0.78 -22.25 6.50
N ARG A 423 -1.69 -21.30 6.41
CA ARG A 423 -1.83 -20.44 5.26
C ARG A 423 -1.03 -19.16 5.49
N VAL A 424 -0.32 -18.76 4.45
CA VAL A 424 0.43 -17.51 4.45
C VAL A 424 -0.32 -16.55 3.54
N GLN A 425 -1.00 -15.59 4.16
CA GLN A 425 -1.69 -14.55 3.43
C GLN A 425 -1.04 -13.21 3.74
N PRO A 426 -0.18 -12.69 2.83
CA PRO A 426 0.37 -11.36 2.99
C PRO A 426 -0.73 -10.33 3.14
N ALA A 427 -0.53 -9.42 4.07
CA ALA A 427 -1.56 -8.46 4.42
C ALA A 427 -1.56 -7.28 3.45
N TRP A 428 -2.61 -7.13 2.71
CA TRP A 428 -3.00 -5.99 1.84
C TRP A 428 -1.82 -5.09 1.39
N HIS A 429 -1.69 -3.88 1.94
CA HIS A 429 -0.61 -2.94 1.59
C HIS A 429 0.67 -3.14 2.42
N ALA A 430 0.67 -4.07 3.38
CA ALA A 430 1.77 -4.24 4.34
C ALA A 430 2.97 -4.96 3.74
N ASN A 431 3.54 -4.41 2.67
CA ASN A 431 4.73 -4.94 2.03
C ASN A 431 5.67 -3.85 1.52
N ILE A 432 6.97 -4.12 1.51
CA ILE A 432 8.00 -3.19 1.04
C ILE A 432 9.29 -3.94 0.67
N VAL A 433 9.99 -3.48 -0.35
CA VAL A 433 11.31 -4.02 -0.71
C VAL A 433 12.39 -3.12 -0.14
N VAL A 434 13.27 -3.68 0.69
CA VAL A 434 14.38 -2.95 1.33
C VAL A 434 15.64 -3.82 1.29
N ASP A 435 16.76 -3.26 0.85
CA ASP A 435 18.07 -3.90 0.85
C ASP A 435 18.08 -5.33 0.24
N GLY A 436 17.32 -5.56 -0.84
CA GLY A 436 17.24 -6.84 -1.55
C GLY A 436 16.30 -7.87 -0.93
N PHE A 437 15.52 -7.48 0.08
CA PHE A 437 14.47 -8.31 0.68
C PHE A 437 13.09 -7.69 0.46
N HIS A 438 12.13 -8.51 0.06
CA HIS A 438 10.73 -8.13 0.04
C HIS A 438 10.09 -8.53 1.36
N TYR A 439 9.89 -7.56 2.25
CA TYR A 439 9.25 -7.71 3.56
C TYR A 439 7.73 -7.62 3.43
N PHE A 440 7.02 -8.41 4.21
CA PHE A 440 5.56 -8.37 4.30
C PHE A 440 5.07 -8.86 5.66
N LEU A 441 3.95 -8.33 6.12
CA LEU A 441 3.27 -8.86 7.28
C LEU A 441 2.26 -9.94 6.88
N VAL A 442 2.16 -10.94 7.70
CA VAL A 442 1.20 -12.02 7.51
C VAL A 442 0.61 -12.45 8.85
N SER A 443 -0.64 -12.86 8.83
CA SER A 443 -1.22 -13.63 9.91
C SER A 443 -1.14 -15.11 9.50
N THR A 444 -0.37 -15.89 10.23
CA THR A 444 -0.41 -17.35 10.10
C THR A 444 -1.53 -17.85 10.99
N GLY A 445 -2.69 -17.90 10.47
CA GLY A 445 -3.86 -18.37 11.18
C GLY A 445 -4.59 -19.41 10.37
N HIS A 446 -5.38 -20.16 11.08
CA HIS A 446 -6.31 -21.10 10.52
C HIS A 446 -7.13 -20.38 9.47
N GLY A 447 -6.97 -20.64 8.24
CA GLY A 447 -7.72 -20.08 7.15
C GLY A 447 -9.04 -19.40 7.49
N ARG A 448 -9.85 -18.93 6.65
CA ARG A 448 -11.09 -18.18 6.90
C ARG A 448 -12.00 -18.63 8.08
N ASN A 449 -11.66 -19.71 8.75
CA ASN A 449 -12.32 -20.17 9.96
C ASN A 449 -11.94 -19.35 11.18
N ARG A 450 -12.74 -18.46 11.47
CA ARG A 450 -12.82 -17.26 12.29
C ARG A 450 -12.74 -17.46 13.79
N LYS A 451 -12.59 -18.69 14.25
CA LYS A 451 -12.38 -18.99 15.68
C LYS A 451 -11.14 -19.83 15.79
N PRO A 452 -10.19 -19.43 16.65
CA PRO A 452 -9.09 -20.33 16.96
C PRO A 452 -9.68 -21.66 17.43
N PRO A 453 -9.10 -22.81 17.05
CA PRO A 453 -9.51 -24.10 17.56
C PRO A 453 -9.54 -24.10 19.07
N LYS A 454 -10.47 -24.87 19.65
CA LYS A 454 -10.65 -24.95 21.09
C LYS A 454 -9.31 -25.27 21.77
N GLY A 455 -8.86 -24.40 22.65
CA GLY A 455 -7.58 -24.54 23.35
C GLY A 455 -6.38 -23.84 22.72
N ARG A 456 -6.56 -23.12 21.59
CA ARG A 456 -5.50 -22.28 21.03
C ARG A 456 -5.71 -20.82 21.35
N ALA A 457 -4.64 -20.19 21.72
CA ALA A 457 -4.50 -18.75 21.65
C ALA A 457 -4.39 -18.34 20.18
N GLY A 458 -4.95 -17.21 19.82
CA GLY A 458 -5.16 -16.70 18.48
C GLY A 458 -4.05 -16.86 17.43
N PRO A 459 -4.23 -16.27 16.25
CA PRO A 459 -3.26 -16.36 15.16
C PRO A 459 -1.88 -15.82 15.59
N ALA A 460 -0.82 -16.36 15.02
CA ALA A 460 0.50 -15.77 15.15
C ALA A 460 0.64 -14.65 14.11
N TYR A 461 1.11 -13.50 14.54
CA TYR A 461 1.58 -12.45 13.63
C TYR A 461 3.00 -12.74 13.23
N CYS A 462 3.25 -12.66 11.94
CA CYS A 462 4.58 -12.87 11.42
C CYS A 462 4.99 -11.75 10.49
N VAL A 463 6.25 -11.36 10.55
CA VAL A 463 6.90 -10.77 9.42
C VAL A 463 7.50 -11.88 8.57
N GLY A 464 7.19 -11.86 7.27
CA GLY A 464 7.86 -12.66 6.27
C GLY A 464 8.82 -11.81 5.46
N ARG A 465 9.84 -12.43 4.90
CA ARG A 465 10.65 -11.82 3.86
C ARG A 465 11.11 -12.83 2.82
N VAL A 466 11.20 -12.36 1.59
CA VAL A 466 11.81 -13.08 0.48
C VAL A 466 13.10 -12.38 0.09
N ASN A 467 14.21 -13.07 0.09
CA ASN A 467 15.41 -12.58 -0.55
C ASN A 467 15.18 -12.59 -2.07
N VAL A 468 15.17 -11.44 -2.71
CA VAL A 468 14.79 -11.29 -4.11
C VAL A 468 15.74 -12.05 -5.04
N GLU A 469 17.02 -12.09 -4.71
CA GLU A 469 18.03 -12.74 -5.52
C GLU A 469 18.02 -14.25 -5.34
N SER A 470 18.19 -14.76 -4.10
CA SER A 470 18.25 -16.19 -3.83
C SER A 470 16.88 -16.88 -3.83
N GLY A 471 15.81 -16.15 -3.52
CA GLY A 471 14.47 -16.69 -3.30
C GLY A 471 14.27 -17.32 -1.93
N LYS A 472 15.23 -17.20 -1.01
CA LYS A 472 15.08 -17.71 0.34
C LYS A 472 13.93 -16.97 1.06
N VAL A 473 13.05 -17.75 1.69
CA VAL A 473 11.91 -17.24 2.45
C VAL A 473 12.12 -17.50 3.93
N GLU A 474 11.95 -16.47 4.73
CA GLU A 474 12.07 -16.52 6.18
C GLU A 474 10.84 -15.89 6.85
N TYR A 475 10.40 -16.47 7.95
CA TYR A 475 9.33 -15.98 8.81
C TYR A 475 9.80 -15.81 10.23
N LEU A 476 9.32 -14.76 10.91
CA LEU A 476 9.52 -14.50 12.31
C LEU A 476 8.19 -14.13 12.97
N GLU A 477 7.77 -14.90 13.97
CA GLU A 477 6.61 -14.52 14.78
C GLU A 477 6.91 -13.24 15.55
N LEU A 478 5.92 -12.34 15.54
CA LEU A 478 5.99 -11.04 16.20
C LEU A 478 5.13 -11.05 17.48
N PRO A 479 5.51 -10.29 18.51
CA PRO A 479 4.59 -10.00 19.59
C PRO A 479 3.40 -9.21 19.02
N VAL A 480 2.16 -9.52 19.43
CA VAL A 480 0.97 -8.82 18.97
C VAL A 480 0.89 -7.38 19.51
N ALA A 481 1.47 -7.16 20.67
CA ALA A 481 1.55 -5.86 21.32
C ALA A 481 2.63 -5.85 22.43
N VAL A 482 2.70 -4.72 23.13
CA VAL A 482 3.37 -4.59 24.42
C VAL A 482 2.34 -4.20 25.48
N ASP A 483 2.53 -4.66 26.72
CA ASP A 483 1.74 -4.19 27.86
C ASP A 483 2.20 -2.80 28.35
N ASP A 484 1.51 -2.26 29.34
CA ASP A 484 1.82 -0.94 29.90
C ASP A 484 3.24 -0.82 30.47
N ALA A 485 3.84 -1.94 30.85
CA ALA A 485 5.25 -2.03 31.30
C ALA A 485 6.25 -2.19 30.16
N GLY A 486 5.77 -2.35 28.91
CA GLY A 486 6.60 -2.57 27.73
C GLY A 486 6.99 -4.03 27.50
N LYS A 487 6.39 -4.98 28.22
CA LYS A 487 6.62 -6.41 28.03
C LYS A 487 5.89 -6.89 26.77
N ARG A 488 6.58 -7.65 25.93
CA ARG A 488 6.03 -8.23 24.70
C ARG A 488 4.98 -9.30 24.99
N ILE A 489 3.87 -9.23 24.29
CA ILE A 489 2.72 -10.15 24.36
C ILE A 489 2.68 -10.95 23.07
N TYR A 490 2.60 -12.26 23.16
CA TYR A 490 2.58 -13.16 22.00
C TYR A 490 1.33 -14.02 21.96
N GLY A 491 0.87 -14.29 20.74
CA GLY A 491 -0.09 -15.34 20.43
C GLY A 491 -1.43 -15.25 21.15
N VAL A 492 -1.90 -14.04 21.40
CA VAL A 492 -3.27 -13.75 21.87
C VAL A 492 -3.97 -12.94 20.80
N SER A 493 -5.28 -13.07 20.73
CA SER A 493 -6.10 -12.17 19.91
C SER A 493 -6.48 -10.97 20.75
N LEU A 494 -6.25 -9.79 20.20
CA LEU A 494 -6.60 -8.53 20.87
C LEU A 494 -7.87 -7.95 20.25
N ARG A 495 -8.70 -7.40 21.10
CA ARG A 495 -9.83 -6.57 20.71
C ARG A 495 -9.54 -5.15 21.14
N THR A 496 -9.83 -4.18 20.27
CA THR A 496 -9.65 -2.78 20.59
C THR A 496 -10.95 -1.99 20.43
N GLU A 497 -11.07 -0.93 21.21
CA GLU A 497 -12.12 0.07 21.01
C GLU A 497 -11.76 0.95 19.82
N ALA A 498 -12.73 1.22 18.95
CA ALA A 498 -12.60 2.19 17.87
C ALA A 498 -13.37 3.47 18.22
N LYS A 499 -12.96 4.17 19.26
CA LYS A 499 -13.61 5.42 19.72
C LYS A 499 -12.81 6.63 19.27
N ASN A 500 -13.51 7.70 18.89
CA ASN A 500 -12.91 9.01 18.67
C ASN A 500 -12.57 9.74 19.99
N ALA A 501 -12.06 10.96 19.92
CA ALA A 501 -11.69 11.75 21.09
C ALA A 501 -12.90 12.10 22.00
N GLU A 502 -14.10 12.17 21.45
CA GLU A 502 -15.34 12.43 22.18
C GLU A 502 -15.94 11.15 22.83
N GLY A 503 -15.29 9.99 22.61
CA GLY A 503 -15.75 8.71 23.13
C GLY A 503 -16.82 8.03 22.27
N VAL A 504 -17.15 8.58 21.11
CA VAL A 504 -18.10 7.99 20.17
C VAL A 504 -17.45 6.80 19.46
N ASP A 505 -18.14 5.67 19.47
CA ASP A 505 -17.71 4.48 18.74
C ASP A 505 -17.89 4.69 17.24
N VAL A 506 -16.82 4.57 16.48
CA VAL A 506 -16.79 4.82 15.04
C VAL A 506 -16.68 3.53 14.20
N ALA A 507 -16.50 2.36 14.81
CA ALA A 507 -16.48 1.11 14.10
C ALA A 507 -17.87 0.63 13.73
N THR A 508 -18.05 0.18 12.52
CA THR A 508 -19.31 -0.35 12.01
C THR A 508 -19.44 -1.86 12.18
N GLU A 509 -18.31 -2.57 12.31
CA GLU A 509 -18.30 -4.02 12.47
C GLU A 509 -17.51 -4.45 13.71
N GLU A 510 -18.08 -5.41 14.44
CA GLU A 510 -17.45 -5.97 15.62
C GLU A 510 -16.11 -6.66 15.29
N ARG A 511 -16.05 -7.42 14.19
CA ARG A 511 -14.85 -8.14 13.78
C ARG A 511 -13.70 -7.23 13.40
N SER A 512 -13.97 -6.03 12.91
CA SER A 512 -12.95 -5.05 12.56
C SER A 512 -12.16 -4.54 13.75
N ARG A 513 -12.67 -4.75 14.97
CA ARG A 513 -12.03 -4.41 16.24
C ARG A 513 -11.09 -5.49 16.75
N MET A 514 -11.11 -6.65 16.09
CA MET A 514 -10.26 -7.78 16.44
C MET A 514 -8.98 -7.72 15.65
N ASP A 515 -7.87 -7.95 16.29
CA ASP A 515 -6.62 -8.20 15.61
C ASP A 515 -6.61 -9.56 14.92
N GLY A 516 -5.72 -9.71 13.94
CA GLY A 516 -5.39 -11.00 13.33
C GLY A 516 -6.50 -11.68 12.54
N TRP A 517 -7.57 -10.97 12.26
CA TRP A 517 -8.60 -11.51 11.40
C TRP A 517 -8.37 -11.03 9.97
N GLU A 518 -8.15 -11.98 9.03
CA GLU A 518 -8.03 -11.75 7.58
C GLU A 518 -7.31 -10.44 7.23
N THR A 519 -6.38 -9.98 8.09
CA THR A 519 -5.62 -8.81 7.72
C THR A 519 -6.05 -7.41 8.20
N PRO A 520 -7.18 -7.17 8.86
CA PRO A 520 -7.45 -5.80 9.33
C PRO A 520 -6.38 -5.25 10.25
N ALA A 521 -5.63 -6.13 10.89
CA ALA A 521 -4.49 -5.72 11.72
C ALA A 521 -3.41 -4.94 10.97
N PHE A 522 -3.30 -5.08 9.65
CA PHE A 522 -2.14 -4.63 8.86
C PHE A 522 -2.53 -3.76 7.67
N TRP A 523 -3.40 -2.79 7.86
CA TRP A 523 -3.89 -1.91 6.80
C TRP A 523 -2.88 -0.89 6.30
N GLY A 524 -2.02 -0.38 7.19
CA GLY A 524 -1.03 0.62 6.83
C GLY A 524 0.08 0.05 5.94
N SER A 525 0.48 0.77 4.91
CA SER A 525 1.70 0.47 4.18
C SER A 525 2.91 0.64 5.10
N PRO A 526 3.88 -0.26 5.08
CA PRO A 526 5.13 -0.06 5.82
C PRO A 526 5.92 1.10 5.24
N VAL A 527 6.73 1.71 6.08
CA VAL A 527 7.64 2.78 5.70
C VAL A 527 9.06 2.36 6.02
N ALA A 528 9.99 2.61 5.11
CA ALA A 528 11.40 2.42 5.37
C ALA A 528 12.13 3.77 5.47
N VAL A 529 12.85 3.97 6.56
CA VAL A 529 13.76 5.10 6.74
C VAL A 529 15.18 4.55 6.88
N ASN A 530 16.02 4.84 5.90
CA ASN A 530 17.27 4.09 5.66
C ASN A 530 16.96 2.59 5.54
N HIS A 531 17.50 1.78 6.45
CA HIS A 531 17.27 0.33 6.53
C HIS A 531 16.27 -0.07 7.61
N LYS A 532 15.65 0.86 8.30
CA LYS A 532 14.66 0.58 9.36
C LYS A 532 13.27 0.51 8.77
N VAL A 533 12.61 -0.62 8.93
CA VAL A 533 11.27 -0.87 8.40
C VAL A 533 10.25 -0.76 9.51
N PHE A 534 9.27 0.11 9.31
CA PHE A 534 8.19 0.40 10.26
C PHE A 534 6.90 -0.24 9.77
N PHE A 535 6.30 -1.09 10.59
CA PHE A 535 4.98 -1.66 10.36
C PHE A 535 4.06 -1.29 11.50
N THR A 536 2.91 -0.71 11.19
CA THR A 536 1.91 -0.37 12.22
C THR A 536 0.67 -1.23 12.06
N THR A 537 0.18 -1.75 13.17
CA THR A 537 -1.06 -2.54 13.23
C THR A 537 -2.24 -1.67 13.62
N SER A 538 -3.46 -2.11 13.29
CA SER A 538 -4.68 -1.37 13.64
C SER A 538 -4.92 -1.25 15.15
N VAL A 539 -4.34 -2.15 15.94
CA VAL A 539 -4.41 -2.08 17.41
C VAL A 539 -3.35 -1.17 18.04
N GLY A 540 -2.65 -0.38 17.21
CA GLY A 540 -1.72 0.65 17.66
C GLY A 540 -0.32 0.15 18.03
N THR A 541 0.07 -1.04 17.57
CA THR A 541 1.45 -1.55 17.73
C THR A 541 2.27 -1.19 16.50
N THR A 542 3.46 -0.63 16.69
CA THR A 542 4.42 -0.39 15.61
C THR A 542 5.70 -1.18 15.83
N TYR A 543 5.99 -2.06 14.88
CA TYR A 543 7.26 -2.78 14.83
C TYR A 543 8.30 -1.94 14.08
N VAL A 544 9.52 -1.92 14.58
CA VAL A 544 10.68 -1.38 13.87
C VAL A 544 11.66 -2.54 13.66
N LEU A 545 11.91 -2.87 12.40
CA LEU A 545 12.76 -3.96 12.00
C LEU A 545 14.06 -3.45 11.34
N ASP A 546 15.15 -4.17 11.53
CA ASP A 546 16.37 -3.96 10.76
C ASP A 546 16.26 -4.64 9.39
N GLY A 547 16.06 -3.86 8.34
CA GLY A 547 15.97 -4.34 6.96
C GLY A 547 17.25 -4.96 6.42
N ARG A 548 18.42 -4.77 7.10
CA ARG A 548 19.72 -5.35 6.76
C ARG A 548 20.07 -6.60 7.56
N ALA A 549 19.19 -7.02 8.46
CA ALA A 549 19.47 -8.22 9.27
C ALA A 549 19.79 -9.41 8.36
N ARG A 550 20.97 -10.02 8.58
CA ARG A 550 21.39 -11.18 7.77
C ARG A 550 20.48 -12.39 7.99
N VAL A 551 19.96 -12.52 9.18
CA VAL A 551 19.03 -13.56 9.60
C VAL A 551 17.80 -12.85 10.16
N LEU A 552 16.62 -13.32 9.79
CA LEU A 552 15.37 -12.79 10.32
C LEU A 552 15.07 -13.49 11.65
N ASP A 553 15.64 -12.97 12.74
CA ASP A 553 15.47 -13.49 14.10
C ASP A 553 15.06 -12.37 15.08
N GLU A 554 15.07 -12.66 16.36
CA GLU A 554 14.68 -11.69 17.40
C GLU A 554 15.53 -10.40 17.35
N ALA A 555 16.80 -10.50 16.99
CA ALA A 555 17.69 -9.33 16.89
C ALA A 555 17.28 -8.38 15.77
N ALA A 556 16.56 -8.87 14.76
CA ALA A 556 16.00 -8.04 13.72
C ALA A 556 14.85 -7.13 14.22
N ILE A 557 14.25 -7.43 15.38
CA ILE A 557 13.21 -6.59 15.99
C ILE A 557 13.88 -5.50 16.83
N LEU A 558 14.13 -4.35 16.26
CA LEU A 558 14.76 -3.21 16.94
C LEU A 558 13.86 -2.62 18.04
N ALA A 559 12.56 -2.57 17.79
CA ALA A 559 11.57 -2.09 18.76
C ALA A 559 10.16 -2.64 18.47
N VAL A 560 9.35 -2.67 19.53
CA VAL A 560 7.90 -2.83 19.49
C VAL A 560 7.32 -1.68 20.32
N ASN A 561 6.63 -0.78 19.67
CA ASN A 561 6.17 0.49 20.23
C ASN A 561 4.65 0.51 20.32
N ASP A 562 4.10 1.29 21.25
CA ASP A 562 2.67 1.53 21.36
C ASP A 562 2.29 2.96 20.92
N LEU A 563 1.09 3.11 20.40
CA LEU A 563 0.44 4.39 20.08
C LEU A 563 -0.64 4.75 21.12
N GLY A 564 -0.73 4.01 22.20
CA GLY A 564 -1.69 4.22 23.28
C GLY A 564 -2.02 2.91 24.02
N PRO A 565 -2.93 2.97 25.01
CA PRO A 565 -3.26 1.83 25.85
C PRO A 565 -3.82 0.65 25.07
N LEU A 566 -3.38 -0.53 25.45
CA LEU A 566 -3.82 -1.79 24.87
C LEU A 566 -5.35 -1.94 24.96
N GLY A 567 -5.98 -2.35 23.86
CA GLY A 567 -7.42 -2.51 23.76
C GLY A 567 -8.22 -1.19 23.66
N LYS A 568 -7.55 -0.03 23.64
CA LYS A 568 -8.19 1.29 23.53
C LYS A 568 -7.63 2.16 22.39
N THR A 569 -6.77 1.59 21.57
CA THR A 569 -6.07 2.30 20.50
C THR A 569 -6.45 1.70 19.16
N TRP A 570 -6.85 2.56 18.24
CA TRP A 570 -7.18 2.20 16.87
C TRP A 570 -6.42 3.11 15.89
N SER A 571 -5.70 2.52 14.95
CA SER A 571 -4.95 3.25 13.91
C SER A 571 -4.92 2.46 12.60
N GLN A 572 -5.10 3.13 11.46
CA GLN A 572 -5.12 2.47 10.14
C GLN A 572 -4.22 3.13 9.13
N ASN A 573 -3.33 3.98 9.58
CA ASN A 573 -2.44 4.72 8.69
C ASN A 573 -0.97 4.37 8.92
N SER A 574 -0.18 4.71 7.92
CA SER A 574 1.28 4.63 7.97
C SER A 574 1.88 5.79 8.75
N ILE A 575 3.11 5.65 9.19
CA ILE A 575 3.88 6.77 9.73
C ILE A 575 4.21 7.78 8.64
N SER A 576 4.38 9.04 9.02
CA SER A 576 5.01 10.08 8.21
C SER A 576 6.25 10.60 8.93
N PHE A 577 7.26 11.01 8.17
CA PHE A 577 8.56 11.36 8.72
C PHE A 577 9.11 12.66 8.11
N ASP A 578 9.48 13.63 8.95
CA ASP A 578 9.98 14.94 8.51
C ASP A 578 11.52 15.07 8.55
N GLY A 579 12.22 13.95 8.69
CA GLY A 579 13.69 13.94 8.86
C GLY A 579 14.15 14.01 10.31
N LYS A 580 13.26 14.28 11.25
CA LYS A 580 13.52 14.34 12.70
C LYS A 580 12.47 13.59 13.50
N ARG A 581 11.19 13.87 13.23
CA ARG A 581 10.03 13.34 13.94
C ARG A 581 9.24 12.39 13.08
N ILE A 582 8.65 11.42 13.73
CA ILE A 582 7.56 10.62 13.18
C ILE A 582 6.26 11.29 13.60
N TYR A 583 5.35 11.44 12.65
CA TYR A 583 3.97 11.82 12.91
C TYR A 583 3.07 10.61 12.67
N HIS A 584 2.20 10.37 13.62
CA HIS A 584 1.24 9.30 13.58
C HIS A 584 -0.12 9.75 14.12
N ARG A 585 -1.15 9.01 13.80
CA ARG A 585 -2.48 9.29 14.34
C ARG A 585 -3.18 8.02 14.78
N THR A 586 -4.09 8.18 15.71
CA THR A 586 -5.10 7.19 16.07
C THR A 586 -6.49 7.74 15.73
N ALA A 587 -7.56 6.99 16.04
CA ALA A 587 -8.91 7.53 15.96
C ALA A 587 -9.15 8.74 16.88
N LYS A 588 -8.31 8.92 17.90
CA LYS A 588 -8.48 9.94 18.97
C LYS A 588 -7.51 11.09 18.87
N GLU A 589 -6.29 10.83 18.46
CA GLU A 589 -5.17 11.75 18.67
C GLU A 589 -4.24 11.82 17.48
N LEU A 590 -3.66 13.00 17.31
CA LEU A 590 -2.49 13.24 16.48
C LEU A 590 -1.25 13.28 17.39
N ILE A 591 -0.20 12.59 16.99
CA ILE A 591 0.97 12.30 17.83
C ILE A 591 2.24 12.67 17.07
N ALA A 592 3.14 13.43 17.70
CA ALA A 592 4.50 13.64 17.24
C ALA A 592 5.49 12.89 18.12
N ILE A 593 6.32 12.07 17.50
CA ILE A 593 7.28 11.16 18.12
C ILE A 593 8.68 11.63 17.77
N GLY A 594 9.55 11.71 18.75
CA GLY A 594 10.90 12.27 18.64
C GLY A 594 10.98 13.67 19.24
N LYS A 595 12.04 13.94 19.96
CA LYS A 595 12.29 15.22 20.65
C LYS A 595 12.98 16.24 19.74
#